data_62dd849a0e4c07fc8b2b2df706e602e1
#
_entry.id   62dd849a0e4c07fc8b2b2df706e602e1
#
_cell.length_a   1.000
_cell.length_b   1.000
_cell.length_c   1.000
_cell.angle_alpha   90.00
_cell.angle_beta   90.00
_cell.angle_gamma   90.00
#
_symmetry.space_group_name_H-M   'P 1'
#
loop_
_entity.id
_entity.type
_entity.pdbx_description
1 polymer ?
#
loop_
_entity_poly.entity_id
_entity_poly.type
_entity_poly.pdbx_seq_one_letter_code
_entity_poly.pdbx_strand_id
1 'polypeptide(L)'
;MKRMIRILMIAICCMLSCNMATNAGNDKPIAVNALPVKAQTLLSNHFNNQKVMLATIETGVINKSYDVVLQNGTKLEFDKKGNLTEIDCKQATVPDQLIPQAIKNYLMANYAGQSVKKIEMNKNEYEVELANGLDLTFNKHFQLIDID
;
A
#
# COMPACT_ATOMS: atom_id res chain seq x y z
N MET A 1 -15.20 -7.10 18.69
CA MET A 1 -14.42 -8.22 18.15
C MET A 1 -13.64 -7.88 16.87
N LYS A 2 -14.18 -7.15 15.90
CA LYS A 2 -13.45 -6.75 14.67
C LYS A 2 -12.27 -5.80 14.94
N ARG A 3 -12.38 -4.91 15.92
CA ARG A 3 -11.32 -3.96 16.33
C ARG A 3 -10.10 -4.65 16.95
N MET A 4 -10.30 -5.69 17.74
CA MET A 4 -9.19 -6.42 18.40
C MET A 4 -8.34 -7.24 17.41
N ILE A 5 -8.93 -7.73 16.34
CA ILE A 5 -8.19 -8.48 15.29
C ILE A 5 -7.33 -7.53 14.44
N ARG A 6 -7.83 -6.31 14.19
CA ARG A 6 -7.06 -5.27 13.45
C ARG A 6 -5.87 -4.76 14.26
N ILE A 7 -6.05 -4.52 15.56
CA ILE A 7 -4.97 -4.11 16.48
C ILE A 7 -3.90 -5.21 16.60
N LEU A 8 -4.28 -6.48 16.54
CA LEU A 8 -3.32 -7.59 16.59
C LEU A 8 -2.46 -7.68 15.32
N MET A 9 -3.01 -7.33 14.15
CA MET A 9 -2.22 -7.27 12.90
C MET A 9 -1.25 -6.08 12.88
N ILE A 10 -1.65 -4.91 13.38
CA ILE A 10 -0.80 -3.72 13.47
C ILE A 10 0.32 -3.91 14.48
N ALA A 11 0.05 -4.55 15.63
CA ALA A 11 1.06 -4.85 16.65
C ALA A 11 2.15 -5.82 16.17
N ILE A 12 1.83 -6.72 15.22
CA ILE A 12 2.81 -7.64 14.62
C ILE A 12 3.75 -6.92 13.66
N CYS A 13 3.33 -5.81 13.05
CA CYS A 13 4.17 -5.02 12.13
C CYS A 13 5.20 -4.12 12.85
N CYS A 14 4.98 -3.74 14.10
CA CYS A 14 5.88 -2.82 14.83
C CYS A 14 7.03 -3.50 15.60
N MET A 15 7.08 -4.82 15.70
CA MET A 15 8.08 -5.54 16.48
C MET A 15 9.20 -6.20 15.67
N LEU A 16 9.35 -5.88 14.38
CA LEU A 16 10.41 -6.44 13.53
C LEU A 16 11.50 -5.41 13.20
N SER A 17 12.02 -4.76 14.28
CA SER A 17 13.36 -4.21 14.25
C SER A 17 14.33 -5.34 14.65
N CYS A 18 15.19 -5.75 13.70
CA CYS A 18 16.32 -6.65 13.93
C CYS A 18 15.98 -8.08 14.38
N ASN A 19 15.52 -8.88 13.45
CA ASN A 19 15.99 -10.26 13.32
C ASN A 19 15.74 -10.69 11.89
N MET A 20 16.80 -10.98 11.14
CA MET A 20 16.74 -11.79 9.93
C MET A 20 16.39 -13.22 10.34
N ALA A 21 15.19 -13.43 10.85
CA ALA A 21 14.58 -14.73 10.89
C ALA A 21 13.84 -14.88 9.58
N THR A 22 14.34 -15.73 8.72
CA THR A 22 13.68 -16.25 7.53
C THR A 22 12.32 -16.79 7.92
N ASN A 23 11.30 -15.95 7.98
CA ASN A 23 9.95 -16.43 7.79
C ASN A 23 9.88 -16.81 6.31
N ALA A 24 9.91 -18.09 6.04
CA ALA A 24 9.63 -18.68 4.75
C ALA A 24 8.14 -18.45 4.43
N GLY A 25 7.77 -17.21 4.20
CA GLY A 25 6.65 -16.88 3.35
C GLY A 25 6.97 -17.39 1.94
N ASN A 26 6.00 -17.82 1.18
CA ASN A 26 6.18 -18.28 -0.20
C ASN A 26 6.60 -17.15 -1.16
N ASP A 27 7.25 -16.10 -0.66
CA ASP A 27 7.70 -14.94 -1.42
C ASP A 27 8.93 -15.30 -2.24
N LYS A 28 8.76 -15.31 -3.54
CA LYS A 28 9.86 -15.60 -4.47
C LYS A 28 10.26 -14.32 -5.20
N PRO A 29 11.55 -13.93 -5.17
CA PRO A 29 12.04 -12.85 -5.99
C PRO A 29 11.78 -13.12 -7.47
N ILE A 30 11.35 -12.08 -8.19
CA ILE A 30 11.10 -12.12 -9.63
C ILE A 30 11.75 -10.93 -10.34
N ALA A 31 11.96 -11.04 -11.64
CA ALA A 31 12.35 -9.90 -12.44
C ALA A 31 11.18 -8.93 -12.64
N VAL A 32 11.46 -7.62 -12.79
CA VAL A 32 10.43 -6.59 -12.96
C VAL A 32 9.53 -6.87 -14.19
N ASN A 33 10.10 -7.41 -15.26
CA ASN A 33 9.35 -7.80 -16.46
C ASN A 33 8.43 -9.02 -16.27
N ALA A 34 8.54 -9.73 -15.14
CA ALA A 34 7.63 -10.81 -14.76
C ALA A 34 6.40 -10.32 -13.96
N LEU A 35 6.37 -9.03 -13.58
CA LEU A 35 5.18 -8.41 -13.01
C LEU A 35 4.05 -8.35 -14.05
N PRO A 36 2.78 -8.32 -13.63
CA PRO A 36 1.67 -8.03 -14.54
C PRO A 36 1.87 -6.70 -15.26
N VAL A 37 1.42 -6.62 -16.52
CA VAL A 37 1.60 -5.43 -17.37
C VAL A 37 1.06 -4.15 -16.72
N LYS A 38 -0.08 -4.24 -16.02
CA LYS A 38 -0.64 -3.08 -15.29
C LYS A 38 0.31 -2.55 -14.21
N ALA A 39 0.94 -3.45 -13.43
CA ALA A 39 1.91 -3.06 -12.42
C ALA A 39 3.15 -2.41 -13.05
N GLN A 40 3.68 -2.99 -14.14
CA GLN A 40 4.80 -2.41 -14.89
C GLN A 40 4.45 -1.00 -15.42
N THR A 41 3.24 -0.83 -15.98
CA THR A 41 2.77 0.46 -16.50
C THR A 41 2.63 1.50 -15.38
N LEU A 42 2.10 1.11 -14.22
CA LEU A 42 2.00 2.00 -13.06
C LEU A 42 3.38 2.46 -12.59
N LEU A 43 4.33 1.53 -12.46
CA LEU A 43 5.70 1.84 -12.08
C LEU A 43 6.37 2.80 -13.06
N SER A 44 6.21 2.59 -14.37
CA SER A 44 6.78 3.46 -15.39
C SER A 44 6.16 4.83 -15.43
N ASN A 45 4.87 4.97 -15.15
CA ASN A 45 4.15 6.25 -15.21
C ASN A 45 4.38 7.12 -13.96
N HIS A 46 4.49 6.51 -12.78
CA HIS A 46 4.51 7.25 -11.52
C HIS A 46 5.85 7.17 -10.78
N PHE A 47 6.71 6.22 -11.13
CA PHE A 47 7.98 5.95 -10.42
C PHE A 47 9.16 5.74 -11.39
N ASN A 48 9.12 6.33 -12.57
CA ASN A 48 10.16 6.20 -13.61
C ASN A 48 11.56 6.65 -13.17
N ASN A 49 11.63 7.54 -12.18
CA ASN A 49 12.86 8.05 -11.58
C ASN A 49 13.33 7.26 -10.35
N GLN A 50 12.63 6.17 -10.00
CA GLN A 50 12.96 5.30 -8.87
C GLN A 50 13.39 3.93 -9.38
N LYS A 51 14.49 3.42 -8.82
CA LYS A 51 14.94 2.06 -9.10
C LYS A 51 14.12 1.06 -8.29
N VAL A 52 13.65 -0.02 -8.93
CA VAL A 52 13.11 -1.17 -8.23
C VAL A 52 14.26 -1.94 -7.60
N MET A 53 14.23 -2.07 -6.29
CA MET A 53 15.25 -2.78 -5.50
C MET A 53 14.90 -4.26 -5.36
N LEU A 54 13.60 -4.55 -5.22
CA LEU A 54 13.08 -5.90 -5.07
C LEU A 54 11.69 -5.98 -5.69
N ALA A 55 11.43 -7.06 -6.40
CA ALA A 55 10.08 -7.47 -6.77
C ALA A 55 9.90 -8.93 -6.36
N THR A 56 8.80 -9.25 -5.70
CA THR A 56 8.47 -10.60 -5.25
C THR A 56 7.08 -11.01 -5.71
N ILE A 57 6.88 -12.30 -5.78
CA ILE A 57 5.58 -12.92 -5.97
C ILE A 57 5.28 -13.75 -4.73
N GLU A 58 4.15 -13.47 -4.10
CA GLU A 58 3.58 -14.34 -3.09
C GLU A 58 2.52 -15.24 -3.71
N THR A 59 2.66 -16.53 -3.48
CA THR A 59 1.71 -17.53 -3.95
C THR A 59 1.06 -18.22 -2.75
N GLY A 60 -0.07 -17.70 -2.31
CA GLY A 60 -0.91 -18.32 -1.30
C GLY A 60 -1.79 -19.42 -1.90
N VAL A 61 -2.49 -20.15 -1.03
CA VAL A 61 -3.41 -21.24 -1.43
C VAL A 61 -4.57 -20.73 -2.30
N ILE A 62 -5.00 -19.48 -2.08
CA ILE A 62 -6.18 -18.90 -2.74
C ILE A 62 -5.82 -17.64 -3.54
N ASN A 63 -4.82 -16.89 -3.11
CA ASN A 63 -4.46 -15.59 -3.67
C ASN A 63 -3.01 -15.57 -4.14
N LYS A 64 -2.80 -14.80 -5.19
CA LYS A 64 -1.50 -14.44 -5.73
C LYS A 64 -1.38 -12.93 -5.68
N SER A 65 -0.29 -12.43 -5.11
CA SER A 65 0.03 -11.01 -5.04
C SER A 65 1.48 -10.77 -5.48
N TYR A 66 1.78 -9.51 -5.71
CA TYR A 66 3.12 -9.07 -6.08
C TYR A 66 3.50 -7.88 -5.21
N ASP A 67 4.71 -7.89 -4.69
CA ASP A 67 5.28 -6.80 -3.91
C ASP A 67 6.45 -6.18 -4.64
N VAL A 68 6.54 -4.86 -4.55
CA VAL A 68 7.64 -4.09 -5.14
C VAL A 68 8.18 -3.13 -4.10
N VAL A 69 9.50 -3.11 -3.93
CA VAL A 69 10.22 -2.15 -3.08
C VAL A 69 11.08 -1.27 -3.96
N LEU A 70 10.89 0.05 -3.85
CA LEU A 70 11.66 1.06 -4.57
C LEU A 70 12.88 1.53 -3.76
N GLN A 71 13.82 2.18 -4.42
CA GLN A 71 15.06 2.67 -3.82
C GLN A 71 14.84 3.66 -2.66
N ASN A 72 13.77 4.46 -2.71
CA ASN A 72 13.39 5.40 -1.64
C ASN A 72 12.65 4.74 -0.47
N GLY A 73 12.51 3.41 -0.46
CA GLY A 73 11.80 2.64 0.56
C GLY A 73 10.29 2.54 0.34
N THR A 74 9.74 3.14 -0.73
CA THR A 74 8.32 2.97 -1.08
C THR A 74 8.03 1.50 -1.37
N LYS A 75 6.97 0.98 -0.76
CA LYS A 75 6.44 -0.36 -1.01
C LYS A 75 5.14 -0.26 -1.78
N LEU A 76 4.96 -1.12 -2.77
CA LEU A 76 3.73 -1.26 -3.52
C LEU A 76 3.31 -2.72 -3.52
N GLU A 77 2.01 -2.96 -3.29
CA GLU A 77 1.41 -4.28 -3.45
C GLU A 77 0.41 -4.27 -4.60
N PHE A 78 0.38 -5.39 -5.33
CA PHE A 78 -0.50 -5.58 -6.47
C PHE A 78 -1.22 -6.91 -6.37
N ASP A 79 -2.47 -6.94 -6.78
CA ASP A 79 -3.22 -8.18 -6.92
C ASP A 79 -2.70 -9.04 -8.10
N LYS A 80 -3.25 -10.24 -8.26
CA LYS A 80 -2.89 -11.15 -9.35
C LYS A 80 -3.07 -10.59 -10.77
N LYS A 81 -3.85 -9.51 -10.92
CA LYS A 81 -4.09 -8.83 -12.20
C LYS A 81 -3.19 -7.60 -12.38
N GLY A 82 -2.38 -7.26 -11.37
CA GLY A 82 -1.54 -6.07 -11.34
C GLY A 82 -2.27 -4.79 -10.99
N ASN A 83 -3.46 -4.86 -10.38
CA ASN A 83 -4.09 -3.69 -9.81
C ASN A 83 -3.40 -3.37 -8.48
N LEU A 84 -3.13 -2.08 -8.24
CA LEU A 84 -2.55 -1.61 -6.98
C LEU A 84 -3.53 -1.86 -5.83
N THR A 85 -3.06 -2.50 -4.77
CA THR A 85 -3.82 -2.77 -3.54
C THR A 85 -3.28 -2.02 -2.34
N GLU A 86 -1.99 -1.72 -2.32
CA GLU A 86 -1.37 -0.90 -1.28
C GLU A 86 -0.21 -0.09 -1.86
N ILE A 87 -0.02 1.12 -1.36
CA ILE A 87 1.19 1.92 -1.51
C ILE A 87 1.55 2.56 -0.17
N ASP A 88 2.76 2.29 0.31
CA ASP A 88 3.33 2.85 1.53
C ASP A 88 4.62 3.62 1.17
N CYS A 89 4.57 4.93 1.24
CA CYS A 89 5.65 5.82 0.81
C CYS A 89 6.63 6.18 1.93
N LYS A 90 6.52 5.61 3.13
CA LYS A 90 7.44 5.87 4.24
C LYS A 90 7.81 7.34 4.44
N GLN A 91 8.84 7.82 3.74
CA GLN A 91 9.36 9.19 3.83
C GLN A 91 8.82 10.12 2.72
N ALA A 92 8.34 9.57 1.61
CA ALA A 92 7.74 10.33 0.52
C ALA A 92 6.21 10.50 0.72
N THR A 93 5.51 10.94 -0.31
CA THR A 93 4.05 11.04 -0.34
C THR A 93 3.50 10.19 -1.48
N VAL A 94 2.29 9.67 -1.29
CA VAL A 94 1.58 8.97 -2.35
C VAL A 94 1.33 9.95 -3.51
N PRO A 95 1.68 9.60 -4.75
CA PRO A 95 1.36 10.44 -5.91
C PRO A 95 -0.14 10.71 -6.01
N ASP A 96 -0.52 11.97 -6.18
CA ASP A 96 -1.92 12.42 -6.21
C ASP A 96 -2.79 11.66 -7.23
N GLN A 97 -2.18 11.22 -8.35
CA GLN A 97 -2.86 10.48 -9.40
C GLN A 97 -3.29 9.07 -8.95
N LEU A 98 -2.67 8.53 -7.89
CA LEU A 98 -3.00 7.21 -7.34
C LEU A 98 -4.06 7.28 -6.23
N ILE A 99 -4.42 8.48 -5.77
CA ILE A 99 -5.45 8.68 -4.76
C ILE A 99 -6.79 8.93 -5.46
N PRO A 100 -7.88 8.19 -5.12
CA PRO A 100 -9.20 8.45 -5.66
C PRO A 100 -9.63 9.91 -5.50
N GLN A 101 -10.22 10.50 -6.55
CA GLN A 101 -10.57 11.93 -6.55
C GLN A 101 -11.51 12.32 -5.40
N ALA A 102 -12.47 11.45 -5.06
CA ALA A 102 -13.39 11.69 -3.95
C ALA A 102 -12.66 11.79 -2.60
N ILE A 103 -11.66 10.93 -2.36
CA ILE A 103 -10.81 11.00 -1.17
C ILE A 103 -9.99 12.28 -1.18
N LYS A 104 -9.37 12.66 -2.30
CA LYS A 104 -8.63 13.94 -2.41
C LYS A 104 -9.51 15.14 -2.06
N ASN A 105 -10.72 15.19 -2.60
CA ASN A 105 -11.66 16.28 -2.31
C ASN A 105 -12.01 16.34 -0.81
N TYR A 106 -12.22 15.19 -0.18
CA TYR A 106 -12.46 15.11 1.26
C TYR A 106 -11.28 15.62 2.08
N LEU A 107 -10.05 15.18 1.71
CA LEU A 107 -8.82 15.61 2.40
C LEU A 107 -8.58 17.11 2.24
N MET A 108 -8.80 17.68 1.06
CA MET A 108 -8.66 19.12 0.81
C MET A 108 -9.63 19.94 1.67
N ALA A 109 -10.85 19.45 1.88
CA ALA A 109 -11.87 20.14 2.67
C ALA A 109 -11.66 20.03 4.18
N ASN A 110 -11.14 18.90 4.68
CA ASN A 110 -11.11 18.59 6.12
C ASN A 110 -9.70 18.50 6.71
N TYR A 111 -8.68 18.22 5.88
CA TYR A 111 -7.29 18.00 6.29
C TYR A 111 -6.32 18.74 5.40
N ALA A 112 -6.63 20.01 5.09
CA ALA A 112 -5.79 20.85 4.23
C ALA A 112 -4.34 20.89 4.71
N GLY A 113 -3.39 20.68 3.80
CA GLY A 113 -1.96 20.66 4.09
C GLY A 113 -1.42 19.31 4.60
N GLN A 114 -2.28 18.31 4.82
CA GLN A 114 -1.82 16.96 5.12
C GLN A 114 -1.57 16.17 3.84
N SER A 115 -0.41 15.52 3.76
CA SER A 115 -0.08 14.60 2.67
C SER A 115 -0.43 13.16 3.05
N VAL A 116 -0.74 12.35 2.05
CA VAL A 116 -0.99 10.92 2.21
C VAL A 116 0.33 10.18 2.21
N LYS A 117 0.57 9.37 3.22
CA LYS A 117 1.77 8.52 3.37
C LYS A 117 1.53 7.10 2.91
N LYS A 118 0.36 6.59 3.18
CA LYS A 118 -0.06 5.24 2.81
C LYS A 118 -1.50 5.26 2.33
N ILE A 119 -1.81 4.42 1.37
CA ILE A 119 -3.19 4.08 1.01
C ILE A 119 -3.29 2.59 0.75
N GLU A 120 -4.24 1.95 1.39
CA GLU A 120 -4.63 0.57 1.14
C GLU A 120 -6.01 0.54 0.50
N MET A 121 -6.17 -0.27 -0.53
CA MET A 121 -7.36 -0.36 -1.35
C MET A 121 -7.83 -1.81 -1.39
N ASN A 122 -8.91 -2.09 -0.72
CA ASN A 122 -9.55 -3.40 -0.83
C ASN A 122 -10.94 -3.28 -1.50
N LYS A 123 -11.68 -4.38 -1.62
CA LYS A 123 -12.96 -4.39 -2.33
C LYS A 123 -14.04 -3.53 -1.69
N ASN A 124 -13.93 -3.25 -0.40
CA ASN A 124 -14.99 -2.64 0.39
C ASN A 124 -14.57 -1.31 1.02
N GLU A 125 -13.29 -1.08 1.20
CA GLU A 125 -12.75 0.01 2.01
C GLU A 125 -11.46 0.55 1.40
N TYR A 126 -11.18 1.82 1.73
CA TYR A 126 -9.90 2.49 1.51
C TYR A 126 -9.39 2.95 2.87
N GLU A 127 -8.18 2.57 3.24
CA GLU A 127 -7.51 3.06 4.45
C GLU A 127 -6.41 4.02 4.03
N VAL A 128 -6.39 5.23 4.61
CA VAL A 128 -5.50 6.32 4.23
C VAL A 128 -4.78 6.84 5.47
N GLU A 129 -3.46 6.67 5.48
CA GLU A 129 -2.60 7.24 6.52
C GLU A 129 -2.10 8.63 6.10
N LEU A 130 -2.31 9.62 6.94
CA LEU A 130 -1.85 10.99 6.75
C LEU A 130 -0.47 11.23 7.40
N ALA A 131 0.20 12.30 6.97
CA ALA A 131 1.52 12.66 7.49
C ALA A 131 1.53 13.01 8.99
N ASN A 132 0.39 13.39 9.56
CA ASN A 132 0.23 13.64 10.99
C ASN A 132 -0.06 12.38 11.83
N GLY A 133 -0.11 11.19 11.18
CA GLY A 133 -0.34 9.91 11.84
C GLY A 133 -1.82 9.55 12.04
N LEU A 134 -2.75 10.30 11.44
CA LEU A 134 -4.17 9.90 11.43
C LEU A 134 -4.41 8.85 10.36
N ASP A 135 -5.17 7.82 10.73
CA ASP A 135 -5.70 6.82 9.81
C ASP A 135 -7.17 7.08 9.53
N LEU A 136 -7.52 7.22 8.26
CA LEU A 136 -8.87 7.48 7.80
C LEU A 136 -9.37 6.29 7.00
N THR A 137 -10.49 5.71 7.42
CA THR A 137 -11.13 4.61 6.69
C THR A 137 -12.36 5.10 5.95
N PHE A 138 -12.41 4.86 4.64
CA PHE A 138 -13.54 5.16 3.77
C PHE A 138 -14.16 3.86 3.26
N ASN A 139 -15.49 3.84 3.13
CA ASN A 139 -16.16 2.73 2.48
C ASN A 139 -15.97 2.78 0.95
N LYS A 140 -16.50 1.76 0.23
CA LYS A 140 -16.44 1.69 -1.24
C LYS A 140 -17.13 2.84 -1.99
N HIS A 141 -17.94 3.65 -1.29
CA HIS A 141 -18.60 4.84 -1.82
C HIS A 141 -17.85 6.12 -1.43
N PHE A 142 -16.61 5.99 -0.91
CA PHE A 142 -15.75 7.08 -0.45
C PHE A 142 -16.35 7.92 0.69
N GLN A 143 -17.23 7.33 1.50
CA GLN A 143 -17.72 7.97 2.72
C GLN A 143 -16.82 7.56 3.88
N LEU A 144 -16.39 8.53 4.68
CA LEU A 144 -15.60 8.27 5.88
C LEU A 144 -16.42 7.45 6.87
N ILE A 145 -15.85 6.38 7.39
CA ILE A 145 -16.50 5.46 8.35
C ILE A 145 -15.72 5.27 9.64
N ASP A 146 -14.42 5.60 9.67
CA ASP A 146 -13.61 5.53 10.89
C ASP A 146 -12.43 6.51 10.83
N ILE A 147 -11.95 6.94 12.01
CA ILE A 147 -10.75 7.77 12.22
C ILE A 147 -10.02 7.22 13.44
N ASP A 148 -8.73 6.87 13.30
CA ASP A 148 -7.85 6.41 14.37
C ASP A 148 -6.60 7.29 14.54
#